data_bc8823faa80bcda1af26f4238f869403
#
_entry.id   bc8823faa80bcda1af26f4238f869403
#
_cell.length_a   1.000
_cell.length_b   1.000
_cell.length_c   1.000
_cell.angle_alpha   90.00
_cell.angle_beta   90.00
_cell.angle_gamma   90.00
#
_symmetry.space_group_name_H-M   'P 1'
#
loop_
_entity.id
_entity.type
_entity.pdbx_description
1 polymer ?
#
loop_
_entity_poly.entity_id
_entity_poly.type
_entity_poly.pdbx_seq_one_letter_code
_entity_poly.pdbx_strand_id
1 'polypeptide(L)'
;GTGKTPMTEYLVETLRKEYKTATLSRGYKRKTKGFAIADQNTTAIDIGDEPMQFHQKFPDITVAVGEERLVAIPQLLHQQPETQVIILDDAFQHRSVKAGLNLLLTEYKNLYTRDLMLPAGDLRDVKTSRKRADMIIVTKCKSDLTEFEKNELIKEISPLPRQQVYFTEIVYAPPYHLFNAAKKADIGIGSDILLLCGIANPKPLMEFLTKHVHSYDMIRYADHHIFTIDDLKEIKKHFEKMQSTNKIILTTEKDAVRLEKFKT
;
A
#
# COMPACT_ATOMS: atom_id res chain seq x y z
N GLY A 1 3.56 -3.10 -8.41
CA GLY A 1 4.32 -3.07 -7.16
C GLY A 1 4.17 -4.34 -6.32
N THR A 2 5.16 -4.67 -5.52
CA THR A 2 5.27 -5.93 -4.76
C THR A 2 4.34 -6.04 -3.54
N GLY A 3 3.40 -5.11 -3.31
CA GLY A 3 2.49 -5.15 -2.15
C GLY A 3 3.10 -4.55 -0.87
N LYS A 4 4.03 -3.60 -0.97
CA LYS A 4 4.64 -2.94 0.20
C LYS A 4 3.61 -2.25 1.10
N THR A 5 2.77 -1.40 0.54
CA THR A 5 1.76 -0.65 1.31
C THR A 5 0.83 -1.57 2.10
N PRO A 6 0.17 -2.60 1.51
CA PRO A 6 -0.63 -3.55 2.29
C PRO A 6 0.17 -4.29 3.36
N MET A 7 1.44 -4.63 3.11
CA MET A 7 2.28 -5.28 4.10
C MET A 7 2.64 -4.35 5.27
N THR A 8 2.95 -3.08 4.97
CA THR A 8 3.17 -2.06 6.00
C THR A 8 1.92 -1.87 6.85
N GLU A 9 0.74 -1.81 6.25
CA GLU A 9 -0.53 -1.73 6.97
C GLU A 9 -0.78 -2.96 7.86
N TYR A 10 -0.51 -4.15 7.35
CA TYR A 10 -0.61 -5.39 8.13
C TYR A 10 0.30 -5.37 9.37
N LEU A 11 1.55 -4.91 9.20
CA LEU A 11 2.49 -4.77 10.31
C LEU A 11 2.04 -3.70 11.31
N VAL A 12 1.56 -2.55 10.82
CA VAL A 12 0.99 -1.50 11.66
C VAL A 12 -0.18 -2.06 12.48
N GLU A 13 -1.16 -2.70 11.82
CA GLU A 13 -2.35 -3.24 12.49
C GLU A 13 -2.01 -4.30 13.55
N THR A 14 -0.94 -5.05 13.33
CA THR A 14 -0.47 -6.06 14.26
C THR A 14 0.25 -5.44 15.46
N LEU A 15 1.19 -4.52 15.19
CA LEU A 15 2.11 -4.01 16.20
C LEU A 15 1.52 -2.88 17.06
N ARG A 16 0.66 -2.01 16.50
CA ARG A 16 0.07 -0.88 17.21
C ARG A 16 -0.80 -1.27 18.42
N LYS A 17 -1.25 -2.52 18.47
CA LYS A 17 -2.05 -3.06 19.59
C LYS A 17 -1.23 -3.23 20.86
N GLU A 18 0.06 -3.45 20.72
CA GLU A 18 0.97 -3.76 21.84
C GLU A 18 2.09 -2.73 22.01
N TYR A 19 2.45 -2.03 20.92
CA TYR A 19 3.60 -1.13 20.89
C TYR A 19 3.23 0.26 20.38
N LYS A 20 3.86 1.29 20.96
CA LYS A 20 3.85 2.63 20.37
C LYS A 20 4.60 2.60 19.05
N THR A 21 3.86 2.56 17.96
CA THR A 21 4.36 2.30 16.62
C THR A 21 4.47 3.58 15.80
N ALA A 22 5.54 3.70 15.05
CA ALA A 22 5.71 4.73 14.04
C ALA A 22 5.99 4.11 12.67
N THR A 23 5.59 4.79 11.59
CA THR A 23 6.06 4.51 10.24
C THR A 23 7.01 5.61 9.78
N LEU A 24 8.07 5.23 9.06
CA LEU A 24 9.01 6.19 8.46
C LEU A 24 9.25 5.84 7.00
N SER A 25 8.76 6.70 6.12
CA SER A 25 8.85 6.58 4.66
C SER A 25 9.78 7.65 4.08
N ARG A 26 10.10 7.55 2.79
CA ARG A 26 10.81 8.62 2.07
C ARG A 26 9.90 9.82 1.76
N GLY A 27 8.60 9.58 1.60
CA GLY A 27 7.68 10.58 1.08
C GLY A 27 7.84 10.77 -0.44
N TYR A 28 7.61 9.72 -1.22
CA TYR A 28 7.76 9.79 -2.67
C TYR A 28 6.83 10.83 -3.30
N LYS A 29 7.36 11.65 -4.21
CA LYS A 29 6.66 12.77 -4.88
C LYS A 29 6.07 13.86 -3.96
N ARG A 30 6.45 13.92 -2.68
CA ARG A 30 6.08 15.03 -1.80
C ARG A 30 6.76 16.33 -2.23
N LYS A 31 6.16 17.47 -1.89
CA LYS A 31 6.75 18.81 -2.15
C LYS A 31 7.70 19.26 -1.04
N THR A 32 7.49 18.80 0.18
CA THR A 32 8.37 19.12 1.33
C THR A 32 9.69 18.35 1.24
N LYS A 33 10.71 18.84 1.98
CA LYS A 33 12.03 18.19 2.08
C LYS A 33 12.42 18.03 3.55
N GLY A 34 13.35 17.11 3.81
CA GLY A 34 13.85 16.83 5.15
C GLY A 34 12.88 15.97 5.96
N PHE A 35 13.03 16.00 7.30
CA PHE A 35 12.19 15.27 8.21
C PHE A 35 10.89 16.01 8.50
N ALA A 36 9.77 15.27 8.53
CA ALA A 36 8.48 15.79 8.97
C ALA A 36 7.66 14.67 9.61
N ILE A 37 6.86 15.02 10.65
CA ILE A 37 5.82 14.18 11.22
C ILE A 37 4.47 14.69 10.75
N ALA A 38 3.57 13.79 10.37
CA ALA A 38 2.21 14.13 10.00
C ALA A 38 1.41 14.64 11.19
N ASP A 39 0.63 15.67 10.97
CA ASP A 39 -0.35 16.25 11.90
C ASP A 39 -1.73 16.39 11.24
N GLN A 40 -2.69 16.98 11.95
CA GLN A 40 -4.08 17.14 11.46
C GLN A 40 -4.21 18.05 10.22
N ASN A 41 -3.22 18.87 9.91
CA ASN A 41 -3.22 19.77 8.75
C ASN A 41 -2.43 19.21 7.56
N THR A 42 -1.76 18.09 7.79
CA THR A 42 -0.89 17.45 6.79
C THR A 42 -1.71 16.88 5.65
N THR A 43 -1.23 17.07 4.43
CA THR A 43 -1.86 16.56 3.20
C THR A 43 -0.95 15.57 2.46
N ALA A 44 -1.52 14.85 1.49
CA ALA A 44 -0.74 13.96 0.62
C ALA A 44 0.36 14.70 -0.18
N ILE A 45 0.20 16.01 -0.39
CA ILE A 45 1.22 16.85 -1.05
C ILE A 45 2.44 17.05 -0.15
N ASP A 46 2.24 17.06 1.17
CA ASP A 46 3.28 17.33 2.15
C ASP A 46 4.12 16.12 2.47
N ILE A 47 3.52 14.93 2.54
CA ILE A 47 4.21 13.70 2.97
C ILE A 47 4.20 12.57 1.95
N GLY A 48 3.40 12.67 0.88
CA GLY A 48 3.19 11.62 -0.13
C GLY A 48 1.95 10.77 0.15
N ASP A 49 1.48 10.04 -0.88
CA ASP A 49 0.21 9.31 -0.82
C ASP A 49 0.24 8.16 0.19
N GLU A 50 1.27 7.32 0.13
CA GLU A 50 1.37 6.15 1.00
C GLU A 50 1.48 6.53 2.50
N PRO A 51 2.34 7.48 2.92
CA PRO A 51 2.33 7.96 4.31
C PRO A 51 1.00 8.60 4.70
N MET A 52 0.35 9.35 3.79
CA MET A 52 -0.95 9.95 4.08
C MET A 52 -2.03 8.89 4.29
N GLN A 53 -2.01 7.81 3.50
CA GLN A 53 -2.91 6.66 3.69
C GLN A 53 -2.73 6.03 5.09
N PHE A 54 -1.49 5.86 5.55
CA PHE A 54 -1.23 5.35 6.91
C PHE A 54 -1.75 6.31 7.98
N HIS A 55 -1.53 7.61 7.80
CA HIS A 55 -1.96 8.64 8.75
C HIS A 55 -3.48 8.67 8.92
N GLN A 56 -4.22 8.55 7.83
CA GLN A 56 -5.69 8.53 7.86
C GLN A 56 -6.26 7.23 8.43
N LYS A 57 -5.66 6.10 8.05
CA LYS A 57 -6.14 4.78 8.43
C LYS A 57 -5.82 4.42 9.89
N PHE A 58 -4.71 4.92 10.40
CA PHE A 58 -4.19 4.62 11.73
C PHE A 58 -3.90 5.90 12.52
N PRO A 59 -4.92 6.59 13.05
CA PRO A 59 -4.73 7.88 13.73
C PRO A 59 -3.98 7.78 15.08
N ASP A 60 -3.76 6.57 15.57
CA ASP A 60 -3.09 6.26 16.84
C ASP A 60 -1.60 5.97 16.70
N ILE A 61 -1.05 6.00 15.48
CA ILE A 61 0.39 5.86 15.24
C ILE A 61 1.05 7.18 14.84
N THR A 62 2.38 7.24 14.98
CA THR A 62 3.17 8.33 14.40
C THR A 62 3.52 8.02 12.96
N VAL A 63 3.21 8.92 12.03
CA VAL A 63 3.61 8.81 10.63
C VAL A 63 4.64 9.89 10.33
N ALA A 64 5.83 9.46 9.93
CA ALA A 64 6.94 10.35 9.62
C ALA A 64 7.51 10.09 8.22
N VAL A 65 8.10 11.14 7.66
CA VAL A 65 8.81 11.08 6.38
C VAL A 65 10.18 11.72 6.48
N GLY A 66 11.13 11.22 5.70
CA GLY A 66 12.48 11.76 5.64
C GLY A 66 13.33 11.00 4.65
N GLU A 67 14.11 11.70 3.82
CA GLU A 67 14.95 11.08 2.80
C GLU A 67 16.11 10.30 3.44
N GLU A 68 16.76 10.90 4.45
CA GLU A 68 17.92 10.34 5.14
C GLU A 68 17.50 9.66 6.45
N ARG A 69 17.38 8.34 6.44
CA ARG A 69 16.91 7.54 7.59
C ARG A 69 17.79 7.70 8.83
N LEU A 70 19.12 7.84 8.65
CA LEU A 70 20.05 8.06 9.77
C LEU A 70 19.78 9.38 10.51
N VAL A 71 19.26 10.39 9.82
CA VAL A 71 18.89 11.69 10.41
C VAL A 71 17.45 11.65 10.92
N ALA A 72 16.54 11.03 10.16
CA ALA A 72 15.12 11.01 10.47
C ALA A 72 14.78 10.18 11.72
N ILE A 73 15.47 9.04 11.93
CA ILE A 73 15.19 8.18 13.10
C ILE A 73 15.49 8.89 14.42
N PRO A 74 16.67 9.52 14.64
CA PRO A 74 16.92 10.28 15.87
C PRO A 74 15.95 11.46 16.05
N GLN A 75 15.56 12.17 15.00
CA GLN A 75 14.60 13.26 15.08
C GLN A 75 13.20 12.75 15.47
N LEU A 76 12.77 11.61 14.92
CA LEU A 76 11.53 10.96 15.30
C LEU A 76 11.53 10.60 16.79
N LEU A 77 12.58 9.92 17.26
CA LEU A 77 12.70 9.50 18.65
C LEU A 77 12.84 10.70 19.61
N HIS A 78 13.43 11.80 19.16
CA HIS A 78 13.49 13.02 19.95
C HIS A 78 12.11 13.67 20.12
N GLN A 79 11.29 13.70 19.06
CA GLN A 79 9.95 14.29 19.10
C GLN A 79 8.88 13.33 19.65
N GLN A 80 9.11 12.03 19.55
CA GLN A 80 8.20 10.97 20.00
C GLN A 80 8.99 9.92 20.81
N PRO A 81 9.44 10.27 22.02
CA PRO A 81 10.35 9.45 22.82
C PRO A 81 9.74 8.12 23.28
N GLU A 82 8.41 8.03 23.33
CA GLU A 82 7.70 6.79 23.68
C GLU A 82 7.64 5.77 22.53
N THR A 83 8.12 6.09 21.33
CA THR A 83 8.11 5.18 20.19
C THR A 83 8.94 3.93 20.48
N GLN A 84 8.30 2.77 20.38
CA GLN A 84 8.91 1.46 20.65
C GLN A 84 9.28 0.71 19.37
N VAL A 85 8.50 0.92 18.29
CA VAL A 85 8.71 0.27 17.00
C VAL A 85 8.62 1.29 15.87
N ILE A 86 9.61 1.26 14.98
CA ILE A 86 9.62 2.05 13.74
C ILE A 86 9.58 1.12 12.54
N ILE A 87 8.51 1.16 11.77
CA ILE A 87 8.38 0.44 10.51
C ILE A 87 8.95 1.32 9.39
N LEU A 88 10.04 0.87 8.79
CA LEU A 88 10.69 1.56 7.66
C LEU A 88 10.07 1.08 6.35
N ASP A 89 9.25 1.91 5.72
CA ASP A 89 8.68 1.59 4.42
C ASP A 89 9.68 1.87 3.29
N ASP A 90 9.75 0.91 2.35
CA ASP A 90 10.61 0.92 1.16
C ASP A 90 12.09 1.25 1.47
N ALA A 91 12.64 0.63 2.52
CA ALA A 91 13.96 0.96 3.04
C ALA A 91 15.05 -0.11 2.77
N PHE A 92 14.77 -1.19 2.05
CA PHE A 92 15.70 -2.29 1.87
C PHE A 92 17.03 -1.87 1.21
N GLN A 93 17.04 -0.80 0.41
CA GLN A 93 18.24 -0.23 -0.19
C GLN A 93 19.01 0.73 0.75
N HIS A 94 18.45 1.13 1.90
CA HIS A 94 19.11 2.01 2.87
C HIS A 94 20.07 1.22 3.77
N ARG A 95 21.25 0.86 3.24
CA ARG A 95 22.26 0.04 3.92
C ARG A 95 22.90 0.69 5.14
N SER A 96 22.81 1.98 5.27
CA SER A 96 23.31 2.75 6.42
C SER A 96 22.54 2.49 7.71
N VAL A 97 21.29 2.04 7.61
CA VAL A 97 20.46 1.67 8.76
C VAL A 97 20.44 0.16 8.92
N LYS A 98 20.80 -0.32 10.10
CA LYS A 98 20.68 -1.72 10.46
C LYS A 98 19.37 -1.94 11.20
N ALA A 99 18.35 -2.42 10.48
CA ALA A 99 17.07 -2.79 11.09
C ALA A 99 17.20 -4.08 11.91
N GLY A 100 16.38 -4.21 12.95
CA GLY A 100 16.29 -5.44 13.76
C GLY A 100 15.64 -6.60 13.00
N LEU A 101 14.73 -6.28 12.05
CA LEU A 101 14.05 -7.25 11.20
C LEU A 101 13.91 -6.69 9.78
N ASN A 102 14.30 -7.48 8.77
CA ASN A 102 14.20 -7.11 7.36
C ASN A 102 13.26 -8.06 6.62
N LEU A 103 12.19 -7.53 6.05
CA LEU A 103 11.26 -8.26 5.22
C LEU A 103 11.53 -7.95 3.74
N LEU A 104 11.76 -8.99 2.95
CA LEU A 104 11.89 -8.89 1.50
C LEU A 104 10.60 -9.38 0.84
N LEU A 105 9.94 -8.51 0.09
CA LEU A 105 8.73 -8.85 -0.64
C LEU A 105 9.05 -9.21 -2.09
N THR A 106 8.45 -10.28 -2.58
CA THR A 106 8.51 -10.70 -3.98
C THR A 106 7.12 -11.11 -4.46
N GLU A 107 6.76 -10.78 -5.68
CA GLU A 107 5.44 -11.09 -6.22
C GLU A 107 5.39 -12.52 -6.76
N TYR A 108 4.33 -13.28 -6.47
CA TYR A 108 4.15 -14.67 -6.90
C TYR A 108 4.34 -14.85 -8.42
N LYS A 109 3.75 -13.96 -9.22
CA LYS A 109 3.86 -14.03 -10.69
C LYS A 109 5.21 -13.53 -11.23
N ASN A 110 5.96 -12.77 -10.44
CA ASN A 110 7.27 -12.21 -10.81
C ASN A 110 8.22 -12.26 -9.61
N LEU A 111 8.77 -13.46 -9.33
CA LEU A 111 9.75 -13.61 -8.27
C LEU A 111 11.04 -12.85 -8.61
N TYR A 112 11.69 -12.28 -7.58
CA TYR A 112 12.99 -11.60 -7.75
C TYR A 112 14.05 -12.51 -8.38
N THR A 113 13.90 -13.82 -8.27
CA THR A 113 14.80 -14.83 -8.88
C THR A 113 14.72 -14.84 -10.39
N ARG A 114 13.55 -14.51 -10.95
CA ARG A 114 13.28 -14.51 -12.40
C ARG A 114 13.48 -13.15 -13.04
N ASP A 115 13.51 -12.09 -12.24
CA ASP A 115 13.59 -10.71 -12.72
C ASP A 115 15.04 -10.27 -12.97
N LEU A 116 15.19 -9.18 -13.72
CA LEU A 116 16.47 -8.58 -14.08
C LEU A 116 16.65 -7.21 -13.41
N MET A 117 17.89 -6.76 -13.35
CA MET A 117 18.22 -5.41 -12.86
C MET A 117 17.70 -4.34 -13.81
N LEU A 118 17.30 -3.20 -13.25
CA LEU A 118 17.02 -1.98 -14.03
C LEU A 118 18.19 -1.65 -14.96
N PRO A 119 17.95 -1.24 -16.23
CA PRO A 119 16.62 -0.99 -16.83
C PRO A 119 16.01 -2.21 -17.54
N ALA A 120 16.65 -3.39 -17.52
CA ALA A 120 16.20 -4.59 -18.23
C ALA A 120 15.05 -5.34 -17.50
N GLY A 121 14.83 -5.05 -16.24
CA GLY A 121 13.73 -5.55 -15.39
C GLY A 121 13.45 -4.55 -14.27
N ASP A 122 12.81 -5.02 -13.19
CA ASP A 122 12.34 -4.16 -12.09
C ASP A 122 13.21 -4.21 -10.82
N LEU A 123 14.28 -5.04 -10.81
CA LEU A 123 15.16 -5.15 -9.64
C LEU A 123 15.97 -3.88 -9.43
N ARG A 124 15.87 -3.32 -8.22
CA ARG A 124 16.64 -2.15 -7.77
C ARG A 124 17.96 -2.51 -7.06
N ASP A 125 18.18 -3.80 -6.80
CA ASP A 125 19.38 -4.31 -6.14
C ASP A 125 19.69 -5.73 -6.67
N VAL A 126 20.94 -6.19 -6.53
CA VAL A 126 21.36 -7.51 -6.98
C VAL A 126 20.64 -8.62 -6.21
N LYS A 127 20.39 -9.76 -6.85
CA LYS A 127 19.69 -10.91 -6.25
C LYS A 127 20.34 -11.39 -4.93
N THR A 128 21.65 -11.27 -4.81
CA THR A 128 22.38 -11.64 -3.58
C THR A 128 22.05 -10.75 -2.38
N SER A 129 21.47 -9.56 -2.58
CA SER A 129 21.00 -8.68 -1.50
C SER A 129 19.91 -9.32 -0.63
N ARG A 130 19.22 -10.37 -1.13
CA ARG A 130 18.30 -11.18 -0.36
C ARG A 130 18.90 -11.74 0.94
N LYS A 131 20.26 -11.89 0.97
CA LYS A 131 20.98 -12.35 2.16
C LYS A 131 20.77 -11.44 3.38
N ARG A 132 20.35 -10.18 3.20
CA ARG A 132 20.05 -9.26 4.29
C ARG A 132 18.66 -9.46 4.89
N ALA A 133 17.77 -10.13 4.17
CA ALA A 133 16.42 -10.41 4.66
C ALA A 133 16.45 -11.46 5.77
N ASP A 134 15.57 -11.29 6.74
CA ASP A 134 15.25 -12.26 7.77
C ASP A 134 14.03 -13.09 7.35
N MET A 135 13.07 -12.44 6.68
CA MET A 135 11.88 -13.06 6.11
C MET A 135 11.75 -12.71 4.63
N ILE A 136 11.33 -13.69 3.82
CA ILE A 136 10.97 -13.51 2.42
C ILE A 136 9.48 -13.76 2.29
N ILE A 137 8.73 -12.76 1.79
CA ILE A 137 7.29 -12.85 1.67
C ILE A 137 6.92 -12.88 0.20
N VAL A 138 6.35 -13.99 -0.24
CA VAL A 138 5.76 -14.14 -1.57
C VAL A 138 4.35 -13.57 -1.52
N THR A 139 4.15 -12.44 -2.18
CA THR A 139 2.90 -11.70 -2.15
C THR A 139 2.01 -12.01 -3.35
N LYS A 140 0.72 -11.68 -3.24
CA LYS A 140 -0.28 -11.85 -4.31
C LYS A 140 -0.36 -13.29 -4.83
N CYS A 141 -0.22 -14.23 -3.94
CA CYS A 141 -0.46 -15.64 -4.25
C CYS A 141 -1.93 -15.85 -4.62
N LYS A 142 -2.19 -16.89 -5.38
CA LYS A 142 -3.55 -17.39 -5.57
C LYS A 142 -4.07 -18.03 -4.28
N SER A 143 -5.37 -17.98 -4.04
CA SER A 143 -5.99 -18.51 -2.83
C SER A 143 -5.88 -20.03 -2.69
N ASP A 144 -5.78 -20.75 -3.82
CA ASP A 144 -5.68 -22.20 -3.93
C ASP A 144 -4.22 -22.70 -4.07
N LEU A 145 -3.22 -21.94 -3.60
CA LEU A 145 -1.82 -22.31 -3.67
C LEU A 145 -1.53 -23.58 -2.86
N THR A 146 -1.19 -24.67 -3.56
CA THR A 146 -0.96 -25.99 -2.94
C THR A 146 0.39 -26.05 -2.22
N GLU A 147 0.53 -26.99 -1.28
CA GLU A 147 1.83 -27.22 -0.60
C GLU A 147 2.94 -27.65 -1.57
N PHE A 148 2.59 -28.39 -2.62
CA PHE A 148 3.55 -28.74 -3.66
C PHE A 148 4.09 -27.48 -4.35
N GLU A 149 3.23 -26.56 -4.76
CA GLU A 149 3.64 -25.31 -5.41
C GLU A 149 4.45 -24.42 -4.46
N LYS A 150 4.07 -24.34 -3.18
CA LYS A 150 4.86 -23.62 -2.17
C LYS A 150 6.29 -24.19 -2.05
N ASN A 151 6.40 -25.50 -2.02
CA ASN A 151 7.70 -26.16 -1.95
C ASN A 151 8.58 -25.90 -3.20
N GLU A 152 7.99 -25.88 -4.40
CA GLU A 152 8.71 -25.53 -5.62
C GLU A 152 9.19 -24.05 -5.59
N LEU A 153 8.35 -23.14 -5.11
CA LEU A 153 8.72 -21.74 -4.92
C LEU A 153 9.84 -21.58 -3.89
N ILE A 154 9.80 -22.31 -2.78
CA ILE A 154 10.86 -22.31 -1.76
C ILE A 154 12.19 -22.82 -2.34
N LYS A 155 12.16 -23.90 -3.12
CA LYS A 155 13.36 -24.41 -3.81
C LYS A 155 13.96 -23.36 -4.75
N GLU A 156 13.11 -22.65 -5.53
CA GLU A 156 13.56 -21.61 -6.44
C GLU A 156 14.13 -20.39 -5.68
N ILE A 157 13.46 -19.94 -4.62
CA ILE A 157 13.90 -18.85 -3.76
C ILE A 157 15.22 -19.23 -3.07
N SER A 158 15.40 -20.50 -2.73
CA SER A 158 16.58 -21.04 -2.06
C SER A 158 16.98 -20.20 -0.84
N PRO A 159 16.12 -20.10 0.19
CA PRO A 159 16.38 -19.28 1.36
C PRO A 159 17.59 -19.79 2.14
N LEU A 160 18.27 -18.90 2.85
CA LEU A 160 19.30 -19.28 3.82
C LEU A 160 18.65 -19.99 5.02
N PRO A 161 19.37 -20.84 5.77
CA PRO A 161 18.81 -21.58 6.90
C PRO A 161 18.11 -20.71 7.97
N ARG A 162 18.52 -19.45 8.11
CA ARG A 162 17.92 -18.49 9.06
C ARG A 162 16.70 -17.74 8.49
N GLN A 163 16.44 -17.85 7.19
CA GLN A 163 15.38 -17.11 6.53
C GLN A 163 14.09 -17.94 6.52
N GLN A 164 12.98 -17.28 6.85
CA GLN A 164 11.65 -17.86 6.75
C GLN A 164 10.96 -17.36 5.49
N VAL A 165 10.18 -18.23 4.83
CA VAL A 165 9.40 -17.88 3.64
C VAL A 165 7.92 -17.96 3.97
N TYR A 166 7.19 -16.88 3.67
CA TYR A 166 5.75 -16.78 3.87
C TYR A 166 5.05 -16.51 2.55
N PHE A 167 3.79 -16.93 2.47
CA PHE A 167 2.93 -16.73 1.29
C PHE A 167 1.70 -15.93 1.71
N THR A 168 1.39 -14.89 0.96
CA THR A 168 0.25 -14.01 1.23
C THR A 168 -0.59 -13.80 -0.01
N GLU A 169 -1.90 -13.67 0.17
CA GLU A 169 -2.85 -13.34 -0.89
C GLU A 169 -3.43 -11.92 -0.67
N ILE A 170 -4.10 -11.39 -1.70
CA ILE A 170 -4.85 -10.14 -1.58
C ILE A 170 -6.27 -10.49 -1.18
N VAL A 171 -6.71 -9.95 -0.04
CA VAL A 171 -8.09 -10.04 0.41
C VAL A 171 -8.69 -8.63 0.41
N TYR A 172 -9.83 -8.46 -0.25
CA TYR A 172 -10.56 -7.20 -0.25
C TYR A 172 -11.55 -7.19 0.92
N ALA A 173 -11.37 -6.23 1.82
CA ALA A 173 -12.32 -5.97 2.90
C ALA A 173 -13.57 -5.24 2.35
N PRO A 174 -14.70 -5.25 3.08
CA PRO A 174 -15.85 -4.41 2.73
C PRO A 174 -15.44 -2.94 2.59
N PRO A 175 -15.84 -2.26 1.50
CA PRO A 175 -15.52 -0.87 1.31
C PRO A 175 -16.21 0.01 2.36
N TYR A 176 -15.63 1.14 2.65
CA TYR A 176 -16.14 2.09 3.63
C TYR A 176 -16.29 3.49 3.01
N HIS A 177 -17.12 4.30 3.62
CA HIS A 177 -17.36 5.67 3.14
C HIS A 177 -16.12 6.54 3.29
N LEU A 178 -15.77 7.26 2.22
CA LEU A 178 -14.53 8.07 2.12
C LEU A 178 -14.29 8.99 3.33
N PHE A 179 -15.34 9.60 3.87
CA PHE A 179 -15.23 10.54 4.99
C PHE A 179 -15.74 9.97 6.34
N ASN A 180 -16.09 8.70 6.38
CA ASN A 180 -16.56 8.04 7.59
C ASN A 180 -16.29 6.52 7.53
N ALA A 181 -15.12 6.13 7.99
CA ALA A 181 -14.66 4.73 7.94
C ALA A 181 -15.56 3.75 8.75
N ALA A 182 -16.36 4.24 9.70
CA ALA A 182 -17.32 3.41 10.42
C ALA A 182 -18.52 2.99 9.54
N LYS A 183 -18.84 3.78 8.50
CA LYS A 183 -19.91 3.48 7.55
C LYS A 183 -19.38 2.58 6.45
N LYS A 184 -19.57 1.28 6.59
CA LYS A 184 -19.22 0.27 5.57
C LYS A 184 -20.35 0.14 4.55
N ALA A 185 -19.98 -0.18 3.30
CA ALA A 185 -20.92 -0.58 2.26
C ALA A 185 -20.79 -2.08 2.01
N ASP A 186 -21.92 -2.71 1.72
CA ASP A 186 -21.93 -4.06 1.18
C ASP A 186 -22.00 -3.96 -0.34
N ILE A 187 -21.00 -4.50 -1.03
CA ILE A 187 -20.98 -4.64 -2.48
C ILE A 187 -21.16 -6.09 -2.84
N GLY A 188 -22.14 -6.40 -3.68
CA GLY A 188 -22.50 -7.76 -4.08
C GLY A 188 -23.11 -7.81 -5.46
N ILE A 189 -23.65 -9.00 -5.80
CA ILE A 189 -24.19 -9.31 -7.15
C ILE A 189 -25.28 -8.33 -7.62
N GLY A 190 -25.92 -7.58 -6.72
CA GLY A 190 -26.91 -6.55 -7.05
C GLY A 190 -26.35 -5.12 -7.16
N SER A 191 -25.04 -4.92 -7.03
CA SER A 191 -24.42 -3.60 -7.03
C SER A 191 -23.83 -3.26 -8.41
N ASP A 192 -24.04 -2.02 -8.85
CA ASP A 192 -23.39 -1.43 -10.02
C ASP A 192 -22.34 -0.43 -9.55
N ILE A 193 -21.12 -0.61 -10.00
CA ILE A 193 -19.96 0.13 -9.50
C ILE A 193 -19.44 1.10 -10.55
N LEU A 194 -19.25 2.37 -10.20
CA LEU A 194 -18.37 3.28 -10.92
C LEU A 194 -17.01 3.28 -10.23
N LEU A 195 -16.03 2.57 -10.81
CA LEU A 195 -14.68 2.47 -10.27
C LEU A 195 -13.85 3.68 -10.70
N LEU A 196 -13.33 4.45 -9.74
CA LEU A 196 -12.32 5.48 -9.97
C LEU A 196 -10.95 4.88 -9.63
N CYS A 197 -10.04 4.83 -10.60
CA CYS A 197 -8.80 4.09 -10.40
C CYS A 197 -7.60 4.77 -11.05
N GLY A 198 -6.67 5.24 -10.21
CA GLY A 198 -5.38 5.84 -10.57
C GLY A 198 -4.17 5.02 -10.10
N ILE A 199 -4.32 3.71 -9.83
CA ILE A 199 -3.19 2.85 -9.46
C ILE A 199 -2.55 2.19 -10.69
N ALA A 200 -1.26 1.89 -10.59
CA ALA A 200 -0.47 1.33 -11.69
C ALA A 200 -1.01 0.00 -12.24
N ASN A 201 -1.52 -0.89 -11.36
CA ASN A 201 -2.06 -2.18 -11.77
C ASN A 201 -3.45 -2.44 -11.16
N PRO A 202 -4.54 -2.06 -11.85
CA PRO A 202 -5.91 -2.29 -11.38
C PRO A 202 -6.43 -3.72 -11.62
N LYS A 203 -5.74 -4.56 -12.38
CA LYS A 203 -6.24 -5.88 -12.80
C LYS A 203 -6.78 -6.75 -11.66
N PRO A 204 -6.09 -6.92 -10.51
CA PRO A 204 -6.62 -7.74 -9.43
C PRO A 204 -7.96 -7.23 -8.87
N LEU A 205 -8.13 -5.90 -8.77
CA LEU A 205 -9.39 -5.30 -8.34
C LEU A 205 -10.50 -5.48 -9.38
N MET A 206 -10.17 -5.32 -10.66
CA MET A 206 -11.13 -5.57 -11.75
C MET A 206 -11.60 -7.02 -11.78
N GLU A 207 -10.67 -7.99 -11.62
CA GLU A 207 -10.98 -9.42 -11.53
C GLU A 207 -11.89 -9.74 -10.33
N PHE A 208 -11.64 -9.07 -9.20
CA PHE A 208 -12.49 -9.18 -8.02
C PHE A 208 -13.89 -8.65 -8.31
N LEU A 209 -14.02 -7.43 -8.84
CA LEU A 209 -15.33 -6.82 -9.14
C LEU A 209 -16.13 -7.66 -10.15
N THR A 210 -15.50 -8.13 -11.22
CA THR A 210 -16.16 -9.01 -12.22
C THR A 210 -16.85 -10.23 -11.60
N LYS A 211 -16.31 -10.74 -10.49
CA LYS A 211 -16.86 -11.93 -9.81
C LYS A 211 -17.89 -11.63 -8.73
N HIS A 212 -17.92 -10.41 -8.20
CA HIS A 212 -18.66 -10.11 -6.97
C HIS A 212 -19.76 -9.06 -7.14
N VAL A 213 -19.79 -8.30 -8.25
CA VAL A 213 -20.80 -7.26 -8.48
C VAL A 213 -21.60 -7.54 -9.75
N HIS A 214 -22.74 -6.85 -9.91
CA HIS A 214 -23.57 -7.00 -11.11
C HIS A 214 -22.87 -6.48 -12.35
N SER A 215 -22.39 -5.23 -12.27
CA SER A 215 -21.59 -4.61 -13.33
C SER A 215 -20.65 -3.56 -12.75
N TYR A 216 -19.61 -3.19 -13.51
CA TYR A 216 -18.83 -2.01 -13.19
C TYR A 216 -18.37 -1.28 -14.46
N ASP A 217 -18.38 0.06 -14.36
CA ASP A 217 -17.69 0.96 -15.29
C ASP A 217 -16.46 1.54 -14.60
N MET A 218 -15.42 1.91 -15.38
CA MET A 218 -14.18 2.45 -14.83
C MET A 218 -13.79 3.77 -15.48
N ILE A 219 -13.58 4.79 -14.65
CA ILE A 219 -12.83 5.99 -15.04
C ILE A 219 -11.38 5.79 -14.61
N ARG A 220 -10.49 5.71 -15.60
CA ARG A 220 -9.07 5.46 -15.36
C ARG A 220 -8.30 6.77 -15.32
N TYR A 221 -7.55 6.98 -14.24
CA TYR A 221 -6.64 8.10 -14.06
C TYR A 221 -5.17 7.65 -14.13
N ALA A 222 -4.27 8.61 -14.31
CA ALA A 222 -2.84 8.37 -14.17
C ALA A 222 -2.46 8.05 -12.72
N ASP A 223 -1.39 7.29 -12.51
CA ASP A 223 -0.87 7.03 -11.15
C ASP A 223 -0.44 8.36 -10.50
N HIS A 224 -0.90 8.59 -9.28
CA HIS A 224 -0.76 9.85 -8.53
C HIS A 224 -1.53 11.04 -9.15
N HIS A 225 -2.69 10.79 -9.79
CA HIS A 225 -3.55 11.86 -10.32
C HIS A 225 -4.01 12.84 -9.23
N ILE A 226 -3.96 14.13 -9.53
CA ILE A 226 -4.47 15.19 -8.64
C ILE A 226 -5.87 15.57 -9.12
N PHE A 227 -6.90 15.07 -8.43
CA PHE A 227 -8.29 15.35 -8.79
C PHE A 227 -8.60 16.84 -8.80
N THR A 228 -9.38 17.27 -9.76
CA THR A 228 -9.86 18.62 -9.95
C THR A 228 -11.38 18.71 -9.79
N ILE A 229 -11.93 19.92 -9.73
CA ILE A 229 -13.39 20.12 -9.73
C ILE A 229 -14.03 19.60 -11.04
N ASP A 230 -13.31 19.69 -12.15
CA ASP A 230 -13.82 19.20 -13.43
C ASP A 230 -13.84 17.66 -13.47
N ASP A 231 -12.86 16.99 -12.87
CA ASP A 231 -12.92 15.53 -12.67
C ASP A 231 -14.17 15.14 -11.85
N LEU A 232 -14.49 15.88 -10.78
CA LEU A 232 -15.70 15.60 -9.98
C LEU A 232 -17.00 15.80 -10.78
N LYS A 233 -17.05 16.81 -11.65
CA LYS A 233 -18.19 17.01 -12.55
C LYS A 233 -18.34 15.85 -13.53
N GLU A 234 -17.22 15.38 -14.09
CA GLU A 234 -17.20 14.23 -14.99
C GLU A 234 -17.64 12.95 -14.28
N ILE A 235 -17.09 12.67 -13.10
CA ILE A 235 -17.48 11.54 -12.26
C ILE A 235 -18.99 11.58 -11.99
N LYS A 236 -19.52 12.72 -11.56
CA LYS A 236 -20.95 12.92 -11.31
C LYS A 236 -21.79 12.63 -12.56
N LYS A 237 -21.40 13.16 -13.71
CA LYS A 237 -22.08 12.93 -15.00
C LYS A 237 -22.10 11.43 -15.38
N HIS A 238 -21.00 10.71 -15.19
CA HIS A 238 -20.96 9.27 -15.44
C HIS A 238 -21.86 8.51 -14.46
N PHE A 239 -21.79 8.85 -13.19
CA PHE A 239 -22.60 8.20 -12.15
C PHE A 239 -24.12 8.43 -12.36
N GLU A 240 -24.52 9.63 -12.77
CA GLU A 240 -25.92 9.95 -13.06
C GLU A 240 -26.49 9.19 -14.26
N LYS A 241 -25.64 8.85 -15.25
CA LYS A 241 -26.05 8.06 -16.43
C LYS A 241 -26.32 6.59 -16.11
N MET A 242 -25.80 6.07 -15.02
CA MET A 242 -26.05 4.68 -14.61
C MET A 242 -27.52 4.52 -14.21
N GLN A 243 -28.23 3.58 -14.83
CA GLN A 243 -29.66 3.37 -14.64
C GLN A 243 -30.03 2.62 -13.35
N SER A 244 -29.05 2.07 -12.68
CA SER A 244 -29.25 1.27 -11.47
C SER A 244 -29.68 2.11 -10.27
N THR A 245 -30.55 1.55 -9.43
CA THR A 245 -30.91 2.10 -8.13
C THR A 245 -29.89 1.78 -7.03
N ASN A 246 -29.11 0.69 -7.21
CA ASN A 246 -28.06 0.27 -6.28
C ASN A 246 -26.68 0.52 -6.90
N LYS A 247 -26.33 1.79 -7.07
CA LYS A 247 -25.07 2.22 -7.67
C LYS A 247 -24.14 2.89 -6.66
N ILE A 248 -22.86 2.60 -6.74
CA ILE A 248 -21.83 3.06 -5.81
C ILE A 248 -20.62 3.57 -6.59
N ILE A 249 -20.05 4.69 -6.17
CA ILE A 249 -18.71 5.12 -6.60
C ILE A 249 -17.70 4.45 -5.69
N LEU A 250 -16.79 3.66 -6.28
CA LEU A 250 -15.72 2.96 -5.58
C LEU A 250 -14.37 3.52 -6.00
N THR A 251 -13.46 3.67 -5.06
CA THR A 251 -12.06 4.05 -5.34
C THR A 251 -11.11 3.27 -4.44
N THR A 252 -9.81 3.34 -4.74
CA THR A 252 -8.79 2.73 -3.87
C THR A 252 -8.44 3.67 -2.71
N GLU A 253 -7.98 3.12 -1.57
CA GLU A 253 -7.51 3.94 -0.45
C GLU A 253 -6.39 4.90 -0.87
N LYS A 254 -5.52 4.47 -1.78
CA LYS A 254 -4.43 5.31 -2.33
C LYS A 254 -4.97 6.53 -3.10
N ASP A 255 -6.03 6.35 -3.90
CA ASP A 255 -6.64 7.45 -4.65
C ASP A 255 -7.52 8.33 -3.73
N ALA A 256 -8.12 7.71 -2.71
CA ALA A 256 -8.98 8.36 -1.73
C ALA A 256 -8.30 9.51 -0.99
N VAL A 257 -7.03 9.36 -0.59
CA VAL A 257 -6.26 10.41 0.10
C VAL A 257 -6.17 11.71 -0.70
N ARG A 258 -6.29 11.65 -2.02
CA ARG A 258 -6.28 12.81 -2.92
C ARG A 258 -7.67 13.40 -3.18
N LEU A 259 -8.72 12.67 -2.85
CA LEU A 259 -10.11 13.13 -2.91
C LEU A 259 -10.54 13.86 -1.63
N GLU A 260 -9.84 13.66 -0.52
CA GLU A 260 -10.20 14.26 0.78
C GLU A 260 -10.23 15.79 0.78
N LYS A 261 -9.45 16.45 -0.05
CA LYS A 261 -9.48 17.92 -0.21
C LYS A 261 -10.86 18.48 -0.62
N PHE A 262 -11.76 17.62 -1.07
CA PHE A 262 -13.15 17.98 -1.43
C PHE A 262 -14.14 17.68 -0.30
N LYS A 263 -13.67 17.34 0.88
CA LYS A 263 -14.48 17.26 2.08
C LYS A 263 -14.84 18.68 2.51
N THR A 264 -16.04 19.13 2.17
CA THR A 264 -16.64 20.41 2.58
C THR A 264 -17.66 20.19 3.67
#